data_659cce3a2201f377c252bbe756904425
#
_entry.id   659cce3a2201f377c252bbe756904425
#
_cell.length_a   1.000
_cell.length_b   1.000
_cell.length_c   1.000
_cell.angle_alpha   90.00
_cell.angle_beta   90.00
_cell.angle_gamma   90.00
#
_symmetry.space_group_name_H-M   'P 1'
#
loop_
_entity.id
_entity.type
_entity.pdbx_description
1 polymer ?
#
loop_
_entity_poly.entity_id
_entity_poly.type
_entity_poly.pdbx_seq_one_letter_code
_entity_poly.pdbx_strand_id
1 'polypeptide(L)'
;MTDPYHVLGVSQDASDEEIKKAYRALSRKYHPDANINNPLKEEAEVKFKEVQQAYQQIMDERSRGYSSVAGSSAGYGGWYQNQQRTD
;
A
#
# COMPACT_ATOMS: atom_id res chain seq x y z
N MET A 1 7.65 7.45 15.26
CA MET A 1 7.33 7.22 13.85
C MET A 1 7.10 5.75 13.57
N THR A 2 6.10 5.46 12.82
CA THR A 2 5.73 4.08 12.57
C THR A 2 6.50 3.54 11.37
N ASP A 3 7.07 2.36 11.54
CA ASP A 3 7.78 1.67 10.48
C ASP A 3 6.77 1.28 9.40
N PRO A 4 6.99 1.66 8.13
CA PRO A 4 6.02 1.32 7.08
C PRO A 4 5.83 -0.19 6.93
N TYR A 5 6.85 -0.97 7.18
CA TYR A 5 6.70 -2.43 7.12
C TYR A 5 5.76 -2.91 8.22
N HIS A 6 5.87 -2.30 9.38
CA HIS A 6 5.00 -2.64 10.49
C HIS A 6 3.54 -2.27 10.18
N VAL A 7 3.34 -1.13 9.53
CA VAL A 7 2.00 -0.69 9.15
C VAL A 7 1.34 -1.72 8.26
N LEU A 8 2.09 -2.29 7.33
CA LEU A 8 1.56 -3.32 6.43
C LEU A 8 1.54 -4.70 7.08
N GLY A 9 2.18 -4.85 8.23
CA GLY A 9 2.22 -6.13 8.91
C GLY A 9 3.13 -7.14 8.25
N VAL A 10 4.20 -6.67 7.61
CA VAL A 10 5.15 -7.54 6.93
C VAL A 10 6.54 -7.32 7.49
N SER A 11 7.42 -8.27 7.22
CA SER A 11 8.81 -8.19 7.62
C SER A 11 9.55 -7.21 6.70
N GLN A 12 10.62 -6.62 7.21
CA GLN A 12 11.47 -5.77 6.39
C GLN A 12 12.12 -6.56 5.27
N ASP A 13 12.22 -7.87 5.43
CA ASP A 13 12.77 -8.76 4.41
C ASP A 13 11.72 -9.27 3.44
N ALA A 14 10.47 -8.85 3.58
CA ALA A 14 9.41 -9.33 2.73
C ALA A 14 9.68 -8.99 1.27
N SER A 15 9.27 -9.89 0.39
CA SER A 15 9.41 -9.67 -1.05
C SER A 15 8.43 -8.58 -1.50
N ASP A 16 8.68 -8.04 -2.68
CA ASP A 16 7.78 -7.04 -3.25
C ASP A 16 6.38 -7.62 -3.42
N GLU A 17 6.28 -8.88 -3.79
CA GLU A 17 5.00 -9.52 -3.94
C GLU A 17 4.26 -9.65 -2.61
N GLU A 18 4.99 -9.99 -1.58
CA GLU A 18 4.38 -10.07 -0.25
C GLU A 18 3.88 -8.72 0.21
N ILE A 19 4.64 -7.69 -0.07
CA ILE A 19 4.26 -6.34 0.30
C ILE A 19 3.01 -5.91 -0.46
N LYS A 20 2.96 -6.18 -1.76
CA LYS A 20 1.79 -5.86 -2.56
C LYS A 20 0.56 -6.62 -2.08
N LYS A 21 0.75 -7.88 -1.74
CA LYS A 21 -0.35 -8.71 -1.27
C LYS A 21 -0.91 -8.15 0.05
N ALA A 22 -0.01 -7.80 0.96
CA ALA A 22 -0.44 -7.21 2.22
C ALA A 22 -1.15 -5.89 2.01
N TYR A 23 -0.63 -5.07 1.12
CA TYR A 23 -1.25 -3.80 0.80
C TYR A 23 -2.67 -3.98 0.27
N ARG A 24 -2.84 -4.92 -0.67
CA ARG A 24 -4.17 -5.18 -1.21
C ARG A 24 -5.15 -5.64 -0.14
N ALA A 25 -4.70 -6.55 0.70
CA ALA A 25 -5.56 -7.08 1.76
C ALA A 25 -6.00 -5.97 2.70
N LEU A 26 -5.06 -5.13 3.12
CA LEU A 26 -5.38 -4.04 4.02
C LEU A 26 -6.22 -2.97 3.35
N SER A 27 -5.96 -2.71 2.07
CA SER A 27 -6.73 -1.73 1.32
C SER A 27 -8.20 -2.15 1.25
N ARG A 28 -8.45 -3.42 1.00
CA ARG A 28 -9.82 -3.92 0.95
C ARG A 28 -10.48 -3.82 2.31
N LYS A 29 -9.72 -4.13 3.36
CA LYS A 29 -10.27 -4.12 4.71
C LYS A 29 -10.68 -2.72 5.13
N TYR A 30 -9.89 -1.73 4.80
CA TYR A 30 -10.10 -0.36 5.26
C TYR A 30 -10.68 0.57 4.19
N HIS A 31 -11.01 0.04 3.03
CA HIS A 31 -11.55 0.87 1.95
C HIS A 31 -12.85 1.54 2.40
N PRO A 32 -13.04 2.81 2.05
CA PRO A 32 -14.27 3.52 2.47
C PRO A 32 -15.55 2.81 2.08
N ASP A 33 -15.57 2.23 0.87
CA ASP A 33 -16.78 1.53 0.41
C ASP A 33 -17.09 0.31 1.28
N ALA A 34 -16.06 -0.35 1.75
CA ALA A 34 -16.25 -1.53 2.60
C ALA A 34 -16.67 -1.15 4.02
N ASN A 35 -16.51 0.12 4.37
CA ASN A 35 -16.76 0.58 5.73
C ASN A 35 -17.86 1.61 5.82
N ILE A 36 -18.73 1.66 4.83
CA ILE A 36 -19.81 2.65 4.80
C ILE A 36 -20.65 2.61 6.05
N ASN A 37 -21.03 1.41 6.49
CA ASN A 37 -21.91 1.24 7.64
C ASN A 37 -21.13 0.95 8.92
N ASN A 38 -19.82 1.08 8.88
CA ASN A 38 -18.99 0.79 10.03
C ASN A 38 -18.99 2.00 10.96
N PRO A 39 -19.38 1.83 12.23
CA PRO A 39 -19.32 2.94 13.18
C PRO A 39 -17.92 3.52 13.33
N LEU A 40 -16.89 2.74 12.98
CA LEU A 40 -15.51 3.20 13.05
C LEU A 40 -14.95 3.57 11.68
N LYS A 41 -15.82 4.04 10.79
CA LYS A 41 -15.38 4.32 9.42
C LYS A 41 -14.29 5.39 9.36
N GLU A 42 -14.31 6.33 10.28
CA GLU A 42 -13.28 7.37 10.31
C GLU A 42 -11.91 6.78 10.64
N GLU A 43 -11.90 5.84 11.57
CA GLU A 43 -10.65 5.15 11.89
C GLU A 43 -10.17 4.31 10.72
N ALA A 44 -11.12 3.69 10.01
CA ALA A 44 -10.77 2.91 8.83
C ALA A 44 -10.16 3.80 7.76
N GLU A 45 -10.67 5.00 7.59
CA GLU A 45 -10.10 5.95 6.63
C GLU A 45 -8.67 6.33 7.00
N VAL A 46 -8.42 6.58 8.29
CA VAL A 46 -7.08 6.90 8.75
C VAL A 46 -6.15 5.73 8.47
N LYS A 47 -6.59 4.53 8.79
CA LYS A 47 -5.79 3.33 8.53
C LYS A 47 -5.52 3.16 7.04
N PHE A 48 -6.53 3.41 6.23
CA PHE A 48 -6.38 3.30 4.78
C PHE A 48 -5.30 4.24 4.27
N LYS A 49 -5.31 5.48 4.75
CA LYS A 49 -4.28 6.44 4.35
C LYS A 49 -2.91 6.03 4.83
N GLU A 50 -2.82 5.50 6.05
CA GLU A 50 -1.55 5.03 6.58
C GLU A 50 -1.00 3.88 5.74
N VAL A 51 -1.88 2.96 5.36
CA VAL A 51 -1.49 1.83 4.53
C VAL A 51 -0.97 2.30 3.18
N GLN A 52 -1.65 3.24 2.57
CA GLN A 52 -1.21 3.79 1.29
C GLN A 52 0.13 4.49 1.41
N GLN A 53 0.32 5.28 2.45
CA GLN A 53 1.57 5.98 2.65
C GLN A 53 2.72 5.00 2.91
N ALA A 54 2.46 3.99 3.73
CA ALA A 54 3.48 3.00 4.03
C ALA A 54 3.91 2.25 2.77
N TYR A 55 2.94 1.83 1.98
CA TYR A 55 3.23 1.12 0.74
C TYR A 55 4.04 1.99 -0.21
N GLN A 56 3.60 3.24 -0.37
CA GLN A 56 4.28 4.16 -1.26
C GLN A 56 5.71 4.42 -0.80
N GLN A 57 5.89 4.59 0.50
CA GLN A 57 7.21 4.81 1.07
C GLN A 57 8.14 3.61 0.82
N ILE A 58 7.64 2.42 1.06
CA ILE A 58 8.43 1.20 0.85
C ILE A 58 8.84 1.08 -0.61
N MET A 59 7.89 1.25 -1.51
CA MET A 59 8.17 1.10 -2.93
C MET A 59 9.12 2.17 -3.42
N ASP A 60 8.99 3.38 -2.90
CA ASP A 60 9.89 4.46 -3.24
C ASP A 60 11.32 4.15 -2.79
N GLU A 61 11.47 3.66 -1.57
CA GLU A 61 12.78 3.31 -1.05
C GLU A 61 13.41 2.17 -1.83
N ARG A 62 12.61 1.18 -2.17
CA ARG A 62 13.11 0.03 -2.93
C ARG A 62 13.46 0.43 -4.35
N SER A 63 12.67 1.32 -4.92
CA SER A 63 12.96 1.85 -6.25
C SER A 63 14.29 2.59 -6.27
N ARG A 64 14.57 3.35 -5.23
CA ARG A 64 15.86 4.05 -5.14
C ARG A 64 16.99 3.09 -4.97
N GLY A 65 16.79 2.02 -4.22
CA GLY A 65 17.80 1.01 -4.03
C GLY A 65 18.18 0.33 -5.33
N TYR A 66 17.21 0.21 -6.23
CA TYR A 66 17.44 -0.36 -7.56
C TYR A 66 17.72 0.71 -8.61
N SER A 67 18.20 1.81 -8.25
CA SER A 67 18.30 3.07 -8.96
C SER A 67 18.41 2.98 -10.48
N SER A 68 18.94 1.92 -11.00
CA SER A 68 19.07 1.73 -12.43
C SER A 68 17.76 1.39 -13.10
N VAL A 69 16.72 1.16 -12.35
CA VAL A 69 15.45 0.70 -12.88
C VAL A 69 14.44 1.84 -12.79
N ALA A 70 14.68 2.87 -13.56
CA ALA A 70 13.80 4.02 -13.56
C ALA A 70 12.37 3.64 -13.94
N GLY A 71 12.23 2.67 -14.79
CA GLY A 71 10.92 2.24 -15.23
C GLY A 71 10.08 1.59 -14.16
N SER A 72 10.69 1.17 -13.07
CA SER A 72 9.94 0.49 -12.03
C SER A 72 8.93 1.43 -11.36
N SER A 73 9.23 2.71 -11.27
CA SER A 73 8.27 3.66 -10.71
C SER A 73 7.01 3.73 -11.55
N ALA A 74 7.18 3.76 -12.86
CA ALA A 74 6.05 3.82 -13.77
C ALA A 74 5.22 2.55 -13.69
N GLY A 75 5.89 1.42 -13.60
CA GLY A 75 5.17 0.16 -13.48
C GLY A 75 4.38 0.06 -12.19
N TYR A 76 4.97 0.50 -11.14
CA TYR A 76 4.33 0.51 -9.85
C TYR A 76 3.12 1.48 -9.86
N GLY A 77 3.29 2.63 -10.44
CA GLY A 77 2.16 3.57 -10.56
C GLY A 77 1.07 3.03 -11.45
N GLY A 78 1.45 2.37 -12.54
CA GLY A 78 0.49 1.77 -13.44
C GLY A 78 -0.33 0.69 -12.78
N TRP A 79 0.31 -0.10 -11.95
CA TRP A 79 -0.40 -1.14 -11.23
C TRP A 79 -1.48 -0.53 -10.33
N TYR A 80 -1.15 0.50 -9.63
CA TYR A 80 -2.08 1.15 -8.72
C TYR A 80 -3.27 1.72 -9.50
N GLN A 81 -3.01 2.36 -10.62
CA GLN A 81 -4.06 2.93 -11.44
C GLN A 81 -4.97 1.86 -12.01
N ASN A 82 -4.40 0.75 -12.43
CA ASN A 82 -5.20 -0.34 -12.96
C ASN A 82 -6.17 -0.87 -11.92
N GLN A 83 -5.73 -0.96 -10.70
CA GLN A 83 -6.60 -1.43 -9.64
C GLN A 83 -7.77 -0.48 -9.42
N GLN A 84 -7.52 0.81 -9.49
CA GLN A 84 -8.58 1.79 -9.34
C GLN A 84 -9.59 1.70 -10.48
N ARG A 85 -9.10 1.48 -11.67
CA ARG A 85 -9.96 1.42 -12.84
C ARG A 85 -10.85 0.20 -12.83
N THR A 86 -10.44 -0.84 -12.19
CA THR A 86 -11.21 -2.07 -12.12
C THR A 86 -12.45 -1.91 -11.25
N ASP A 87 -12.37 -1.00 -10.33
CA ASP A 87 -13.51 -0.73 -9.47
C ASP A 87 -14.58 0.03 -10.22
#